data_ce72cc3ad7eee805d53710eefe35e6f0
#
_entry.id   ce72cc3ad7eee805d53710eefe35e6f0
#
_cell.length_a   1.000
_cell.length_b   1.000
_cell.length_c   1.000
_cell.angle_alpha   90.00
_cell.angle_beta   90.00
_cell.angle_gamma   90.00
#
_symmetry.space_group_name_H-M   'P 1'
#
loop_
_entity.id
_entity.type
_entity.pdbx_description
1 polymer ?
#
loop_
_entity_poly.entity_id
_entity_poly.type
_entity_poly.pdbx_seq_one_letter_code
_entity_poly.pdbx_strand_id
1 'polypeptide(L)'
;HGMRLTPEGEQVYPGLRQAFEQITASLAQLEAINARQTLTVSTEPSFAATWLVPRLGQFSASHPQVEVRVEATALLADLRRERIDVAIRHGLGDYPGLDVQALMAPPLIPVASPRLLAEGPEIREAIDCLAYPLLQESERNDWRLWLRAMGVEDDPRSERGPAFADDLLLVRAAEAGQGIALVREIHARAEIASGRLAVALERPWPSRFAYYAVSLPGAAQRAPLSLFLAWLREQAAAEA
;
A
#
# COMPACT_ATOMS: atom_id res chain seq x y z
N HIS A 1 13.23 -7.97 -48.33
CA HIS A 1 12.17 -8.04 -49.34
C HIS A 1 10.84 -8.11 -48.59
N GLY A 2 10.05 -7.00 -48.60
CA GLY A 2 8.72 -7.01 -47.99
C GLY A 2 7.72 -7.71 -48.91
N MET A 3 6.76 -8.48 -48.33
CA MET A 3 5.60 -8.96 -49.09
C MET A 3 4.72 -7.80 -49.51
N ARG A 4 4.28 -7.81 -50.78
CA ARG A 4 3.27 -6.90 -51.33
C ARG A 4 2.04 -7.71 -51.70
N LEU A 5 0.86 -7.11 -51.57
CA LEU A 5 -0.37 -7.71 -52.04
C LEU A 5 -0.39 -7.72 -53.57
N THR A 6 -1.03 -8.73 -54.14
CA THR A 6 -1.37 -8.73 -55.58
C THR A 6 -2.54 -7.78 -55.81
N PRO A 7 -2.83 -7.32 -57.05
CA PRO A 7 -3.98 -6.47 -57.35
C PRO A 7 -5.32 -7.05 -56.87
N GLU A 8 -5.48 -8.37 -56.96
CA GLU A 8 -6.66 -9.09 -56.45
C GLU A 8 -6.66 -9.09 -54.93
N GLY A 9 -5.45 -9.25 -54.28
CA GLY A 9 -5.27 -9.16 -52.84
C GLY A 9 -5.63 -7.78 -52.30
N GLU A 10 -5.27 -6.70 -52.98
CA GLU A 10 -5.64 -5.32 -52.60
C GLU A 10 -7.16 -5.08 -52.62
N GLN A 11 -7.89 -5.70 -53.54
CA GLN A 11 -9.35 -5.60 -53.61
C GLN A 11 -10.05 -6.35 -52.46
N VAL A 12 -9.53 -7.50 -52.04
CA VAL A 12 -10.17 -8.36 -51.03
C VAL A 12 -9.70 -8.02 -49.61
N TYR A 13 -8.49 -7.51 -49.45
CA TYR A 13 -7.87 -7.25 -48.16
C TYR A 13 -8.70 -6.33 -47.23
N PRO A 14 -9.28 -5.18 -47.68
CA PRO A 14 -10.08 -4.35 -46.81
C PRO A 14 -11.30 -5.07 -46.22
N GLY A 15 -11.98 -5.90 -47.00
CA GLY A 15 -13.13 -6.69 -46.55
C GLY A 15 -12.74 -7.76 -45.53
N LEU A 16 -11.65 -8.46 -45.80
CA LEU A 16 -11.12 -9.46 -44.83
C LEU A 16 -10.69 -8.81 -43.55
N ARG A 17 -9.95 -7.70 -43.62
CA ARG A 17 -9.53 -6.96 -42.42
C ARG A 17 -10.71 -6.53 -41.58
N GLN A 18 -11.75 -5.95 -42.18
CA GLN A 18 -12.96 -5.55 -41.47
C GLN A 18 -13.67 -6.77 -40.82
N ALA A 19 -13.73 -7.92 -41.50
CA ALA A 19 -14.31 -9.13 -40.96
C ALA A 19 -13.53 -9.64 -39.75
N PHE A 20 -12.20 -9.64 -39.81
CA PHE A 20 -11.35 -10.01 -38.67
C PHE A 20 -11.47 -9.04 -37.50
N GLU A 21 -11.53 -7.73 -37.75
CA GLU A 21 -11.77 -6.70 -36.71
C GLU A 21 -13.13 -6.93 -36.03
N GLN A 22 -14.18 -7.28 -36.78
CA GLN A 22 -15.51 -7.61 -36.25
C GLN A 22 -15.54 -8.88 -35.41
N ILE A 23 -14.85 -9.95 -35.88
CA ILE A 23 -14.68 -11.19 -35.12
C ILE A 23 -13.95 -10.91 -33.80
N THR A 24 -12.86 -10.17 -33.84
CA THR A 24 -12.08 -9.80 -32.62
C THR A 24 -12.92 -8.98 -31.64
N ALA A 25 -13.71 -8.02 -32.12
CA ALA A 25 -14.62 -7.25 -31.29
C ALA A 25 -15.72 -8.11 -30.65
N SER A 26 -16.27 -9.06 -31.41
CA SER A 26 -17.32 -9.99 -30.90
C SER A 26 -16.75 -10.97 -29.84
N LEU A 27 -15.54 -11.46 -30.04
CA LEU A 27 -14.85 -12.30 -29.06
C LEU A 27 -14.54 -11.52 -27.80
N ALA A 28 -14.05 -10.27 -27.91
CA ALA A 28 -13.83 -9.38 -26.78
C ALA A 28 -15.11 -9.07 -26.00
N GLN A 29 -16.27 -8.92 -26.69
CA GLN A 29 -17.56 -8.78 -26.02
C GLN A 29 -17.97 -10.06 -25.27
N LEU A 30 -17.75 -11.24 -25.87
CA LEU A 30 -18.05 -12.51 -25.23
C LEU A 30 -17.18 -12.75 -23.99
N GLU A 31 -15.90 -12.42 -24.08
CA GLU A 31 -14.96 -12.44 -22.93
C GLU A 31 -15.41 -11.46 -21.85
N ALA A 32 -15.85 -10.26 -22.20
CA ALA A 32 -16.35 -9.26 -21.26
C ALA A 32 -17.67 -9.71 -20.56
N ILE A 33 -18.50 -10.48 -21.21
CA ILE A 33 -19.76 -11.02 -20.64
C ILE A 33 -19.46 -12.21 -19.71
N ASN A 34 -18.46 -13.02 -20.01
CA ASN A 34 -18.17 -14.27 -19.30
C ASN A 34 -17.02 -14.15 -18.28
N ALA A 35 -16.22 -13.11 -18.34
CA ALA A 35 -15.10 -12.94 -17.42
C ALA A 35 -15.60 -12.42 -16.06
N ARG A 36 -15.28 -13.13 -14.99
CA ARG A 36 -15.09 -12.48 -13.70
C ARG A 36 -14.14 -11.33 -13.94
N GLN A 37 -14.58 -10.11 -13.61
CA GLN A 37 -13.78 -8.93 -13.86
C GLN A 37 -12.63 -8.92 -12.85
N THR A 38 -11.44 -9.32 -13.28
CA THR A 38 -10.25 -9.30 -12.44
C THR A 38 -9.79 -7.86 -12.25
N LEU A 39 -9.56 -7.47 -11.01
CA LEU A 39 -8.95 -6.21 -10.60
C LEU A 39 -7.61 -6.48 -9.93
N THR A 40 -6.52 -6.04 -10.56
CA THR A 40 -5.18 -6.20 -10.01
C THR A 40 -4.79 -4.96 -9.19
N VAL A 41 -4.55 -5.18 -7.90
CA VAL A 41 -4.15 -4.16 -6.92
C VAL A 41 -2.72 -4.39 -6.50
N SER A 42 -1.83 -3.43 -6.75
CA SER A 42 -0.45 -3.45 -6.24
C SER A 42 -0.35 -2.58 -4.99
N THR A 43 0.30 -3.08 -3.93
CA THR A 43 0.47 -2.31 -2.70
C THR A 43 1.70 -2.76 -1.91
N GLU A 44 2.11 -1.98 -0.92
CA GLU A 44 3.19 -2.36 0.00
C GLU A 44 2.79 -3.57 0.84
N PRO A 45 3.74 -4.47 1.20
CA PRO A 45 3.45 -5.67 1.97
C PRO A 45 2.77 -5.38 3.32
N SER A 46 3.24 -4.35 4.04
CA SER A 46 2.65 -3.92 5.32
C SER A 46 1.19 -3.52 5.15
N PHE A 47 0.88 -2.67 4.17
CA PHE A 47 -0.49 -2.22 3.90
C PHE A 47 -1.39 -3.39 3.45
N ALA A 48 -0.88 -4.27 2.59
CA ALA A 48 -1.61 -5.46 2.19
C ALA A 48 -2.00 -6.31 3.40
N ALA A 49 -1.02 -6.67 4.24
CA ALA A 49 -1.21 -7.63 5.33
C ALA A 49 -2.05 -7.07 6.49
N THR A 50 -1.86 -5.80 6.84
CA THR A 50 -2.45 -5.25 8.06
C THR A 50 -3.75 -4.49 7.83
N TRP A 51 -3.93 -3.90 6.63
CA TRP A 51 -5.08 -3.07 6.35
C TRP A 51 -6.00 -3.61 5.25
N LEU A 52 -5.47 -3.93 4.07
CA LEU A 52 -6.28 -4.26 2.90
C LEU A 52 -6.90 -5.66 3.02
N VAL A 53 -6.08 -6.71 3.19
CA VAL A 53 -6.52 -8.11 3.18
C VAL A 53 -7.55 -8.41 4.28
N PRO A 54 -7.41 -7.93 5.54
CA PRO A 54 -8.43 -8.15 6.57
C PRO A 54 -9.82 -7.61 6.22
N ARG A 55 -9.90 -6.60 5.33
CA ARG A 55 -11.15 -5.95 4.91
C ARG A 55 -11.68 -6.46 3.57
N LEU A 56 -10.83 -7.09 2.76
CA LEU A 56 -11.15 -7.47 1.39
C LEU A 56 -12.33 -8.43 1.28
N GLY A 57 -12.58 -9.24 2.33
CA GLY A 57 -13.75 -10.12 2.42
C GLY A 57 -15.08 -9.37 2.31
N GLN A 58 -15.17 -8.14 2.84
CA GLN A 58 -16.38 -7.30 2.75
C GLN A 58 -16.61 -6.84 1.30
N PHE A 59 -15.54 -6.44 0.62
CA PHE A 59 -15.61 -6.06 -0.79
C PHE A 59 -16.08 -7.23 -1.65
N SER A 60 -15.46 -8.41 -1.47
CA SER A 60 -15.80 -9.61 -2.24
C SER A 60 -17.24 -10.08 -2.01
N ALA A 61 -17.76 -9.95 -0.78
CA ALA A 61 -19.15 -10.28 -0.47
C ALA A 61 -20.14 -9.32 -1.15
N SER A 62 -19.80 -8.02 -1.23
CA SER A 62 -20.65 -7.00 -1.86
C SER A 62 -20.56 -7.00 -3.39
N HIS A 63 -19.44 -7.47 -3.95
CA HIS A 63 -19.14 -7.44 -5.38
C HIS A 63 -18.59 -8.79 -5.88
N PRO A 64 -19.42 -9.88 -5.83
CA PRO A 64 -18.98 -11.24 -6.15
C PRO A 64 -18.54 -11.42 -7.61
N GLN A 65 -18.90 -10.49 -8.49
CA GLN A 65 -18.48 -10.46 -9.89
C GLN A 65 -17.04 -9.93 -10.08
N VAL A 66 -16.45 -9.27 -9.05
CA VAL A 66 -15.09 -8.73 -9.12
C VAL A 66 -14.14 -9.65 -8.38
N GLU A 67 -13.16 -10.20 -9.10
CA GLU A 67 -12.07 -10.98 -8.53
C GLU A 67 -10.89 -10.05 -8.29
N VAL A 68 -10.52 -9.83 -7.02
CA VAL A 68 -9.38 -8.97 -6.66
C VAL A 68 -8.12 -9.80 -6.55
N ARG A 69 -7.10 -9.41 -7.30
CA ARG A 69 -5.74 -9.94 -7.21
C ARG A 69 -4.85 -8.90 -6.52
N VAL A 70 -4.25 -9.26 -5.40
CA VAL A 70 -3.34 -8.38 -4.64
C VAL A 70 -1.89 -8.78 -4.91
N GLU A 71 -1.09 -7.83 -5.36
CA GLU A 71 0.35 -7.96 -5.56
C GLU A 71 1.08 -7.10 -4.53
N ALA A 72 1.69 -7.76 -3.53
CA ALA A 72 2.39 -7.09 -2.45
C ALA A 72 3.86 -6.84 -2.85
N THR A 73 4.19 -5.58 -3.13
CA THR A 73 5.54 -5.16 -3.50
C THR A 73 5.78 -3.69 -3.14
N ALA A 74 6.99 -3.40 -2.62
CA ALA A 74 7.45 -2.03 -2.37
C ALA A 74 7.95 -1.33 -3.65
N LEU A 75 8.16 -2.06 -4.75
CA LEU A 75 8.63 -1.48 -6.00
C LEU A 75 7.52 -0.65 -6.65
N LEU A 76 7.92 0.50 -7.21
CA LEU A 76 7.02 1.29 -8.06
C LEU A 76 6.75 0.51 -9.34
N ALA A 77 5.52 0.05 -9.47
CA ALA A 77 5.08 -0.71 -10.62
C ALA A 77 4.80 0.22 -11.82
N ASP A 78 5.19 -0.21 -13.03
CA ASP A 78 4.67 0.38 -14.26
C ASP A 78 3.26 -0.15 -14.50
N LEU A 79 2.24 0.64 -14.14
CA LEU A 79 0.84 0.23 -14.20
C LEU A 79 0.41 -0.30 -15.58
N ARG A 80 1.01 0.24 -16.68
CA ARG A 80 0.69 -0.19 -18.05
C ARG A 80 1.34 -1.52 -18.40
N ARG A 81 2.63 -1.66 -18.10
CA ARG A 81 3.42 -2.84 -18.50
C ARG A 81 3.04 -4.06 -17.66
N GLU A 82 2.74 -3.85 -16.38
CA GLU A 82 2.46 -4.91 -15.42
C GLU A 82 0.96 -5.23 -15.30
N ARG A 83 0.11 -4.53 -16.06
CA ARG A 83 -1.36 -4.71 -16.08
C ARG A 83 -1.98 -4.55 -14.68
N ILE A 84 -1.50 -3.55 -13.95
CA ILE A 84 -2.02 -3.18 -12.64
C ILE A 84 -3.12 -2.13 -12.85
N ASP A 85 -4.30 -2.38 -12.28
CA ASP A 85 -5.44 -1.47 -12.38
C ASP A 85 -5.31 -0.30 -11.40
N VAL A 86 -4.79 -0.57 -10.20
CA VAL A 86 -4.56 0.44 -9.17
C VAL A 86 -3.35 0.06 -8.31
N ALA A 87 -2.53 1.05 -7.98
CA ALA A 87 -1.47 0.91 -6.99
C ALA A 87 -1.83 1.71 -5.73
N ILE A 88 -1.67 1.12 -4.54
CA ILE A 88 -1.76 1.83 -3.27
C ILE A 88 -0.34 2.07 -2.80
N ARG A 89 0.02 3.33 -2.61
CA ARG A 89 1.40 3.73 -2.29
C ARG A 89 1.43 4.78 -1.18
N HIS A 90 2.41 4.65 -0.31
CA HIS A 90 2.74 5.64 0.71
C HIS A 90 3.72 6.67 0.13
N GLY A 91 3.40 7.96 0.26
CA GLY A 91 4.24 9.01 -0.32
C GLY A 91 3.66 10.41 -0.14
N LEU A 92 4.17 11.35 -0.92
CA LEU A 92 3.74 12.76 -0.90
C LEU A 92 2.57 13.05 -1.86
N GLY A 93 2.12 12.07 -2.63
CA GLY A 93 1.03 12.24 -3.62
C GLY A 93 1.47 12.80 -4.97
N ASP A 94 2.77 12.89 -5.22
CA ASP A 94 3.31 13.36 -6.50
C ASP A 94 3.54 12.18 -7.45
N TYR A 95 2.54 11.92 -8.31
CA TYR A 95 2.56 10.85 -9.33
C TYR A 95 2.19 11.42 -10.70
N PRO A 96 3.15 12.06 -11.41
CA PRO A 96 2.89 12.76 -12.66
C PRO A 96 2.23 11.89 -13.73
N GLY A 97 1.16 12.39 -14.34
CA GLY A 97 0.46 11.71 -15.42
C GLY A 97 -0.43 10.54 -14.99
N LEU A 98 -0.71 10.40 -13.68
CA LEU A 98 -1.62 9.40 -13.12
C LEU A 98 -2.78 10.07 -12.39
N ASP A 99 -3.89 9.37 -12.27
CA ASP A 99 -4.99 9.75 -11.38
C ASP A 99 -4.62 9.37 -9.95
N VAL A 100 -4.68 10.33 -9.03
CA VAL A 100 -4.24 10.17 -7.64
C VAL A 100 -5.39 10.49 -6.68
N GLN A 101 -5.70 9.57 -5.79
CA GLN A 101 -6.71 9.74 -4.77
C GLN A 101 -6.08 9.51 -3.39
N ALA A 102 -6.10 10.52 -2.53
CA ALA A 102 -5.68 10.38 -1.14
C ALA A 102 -6.63 9.44 -0.39
N LEU A 103 -6.07 8.55 0.42
CA LEU A 103 -6.81 7.62 1.27
C LEU A 103 -6.72 8.01 2.75
N MET A 104 -5.53 7.97 3.34
CA MET A 104 -5.32 8.25 4.76
C MET A 104 -3.87 8.64 5.04
N ALA A 105 -3.66 9.38 6.13
CA ALA A 105 -2.33 9.78 6.62
C ALA A 105 -2.16 9.32 8.08
N PRO A 106 -1.90 8.02 8.32
CA PRO A 106 -1.76 7.50 9.67
C PRO A 106 -0.53 8.10 10.36
N PRO A 107 -0.64 8.48 11.66
CA PRO A 107 0.49 8.97 12.41
C PRO A 107 1.51 7.85 12.68
N LEU A 108 2.76 8.24 12.91
CA LEU A 108 3.79 7.39 13.47
C LEU A 108 3.66 7.34 14.99
N ILE A 109 3.75 6.13 15.55
CA ILE A 109 3.71 5.86 16.99
C ILE A 109 4.86 4.94 17.40
N PRO A 110 5.50 5.17 18.57
CA PRO A 110 6.47 4.25 19.13
C PRO A 110 5.76 3.08 19.80
N VAL A 111 6.10 1.84 19.42
CA VAL A 111 5.50 0.61 19.96
C VAL A 111 6.57 -0.39 20.38
N ALA A 112 6.27 -1.17 21.41
CA ALA A 112 7.11 -2.27 21.89
C ALA A 112 6.26 -3.37 22.51
N SER A 113 6.87 -4.55 22.76
CA SER A 113 6.18 -5.57 23.55
C SER A 113 5.98 -5.10 25.00
N PRO A 114 4.82 -5.39 25.61
CA PRO A 114 4.56 -5.03 27.02
C PRO A 114 5.62 -5.55 27.99
N ARG A 115 6.17 -6.73 27.70
CA ARG A 115 7.25 -7.32 28.51
C ARG A 115 8.52 -6.47 28.48
N LEU A 116 8.94 -6.01 27.30
CA LEU A 116 10.13 -5.15 27.17
C LEU A 116 9.97 -3.86 27.97
N LEU A 117 8.77 -3.25 27.91
CA LEU A 117 8.48 -2.02 28.65
C LEU A 117 8.43 -2.25 30.17
N ALA A 118 7.94 -3.39 30.62
CA ALA A 118 7.85 -3.74 32.05
C ALA A 118 9.22 -4.07 32.66
N GLU A 119 10.14 -4.64 31.89
CA GLU A 119 11.49 -5.02 32.33
C GLU A 119 12.51 -3.86 32.20
N GLY A 120 12.20 -2.84 31.41
CA GLY A 120 13.10 -1.71 31.13
C GLY A 120 12.83 -0.45 31.96
N PRO A 121 13.59 0.63 31.72
CA PRO A 121 13.35 1.91 32.39
C PRO A 121 12.01 2.54 31.96
N GLU A 122 11.42 3.32 32.87
CA GLU A 122 10.19 4.03 32.56
C GLU A 122 10.38 5.05 31.43
N ILE A 123 9.43 5.09 30.49
CA ILE A 123 9.39 6.09 29.37
C ILE A 123 8.35 7.15 29.73
N ARG A 124 8.80 8.37 29.98
CA ARG A 124 7.96 9.54 30.26
C ARG A 124 8.08 10.58 29.16
N GLU A 125 9.23 10.65 28.53
CA GLU A 125 9.57 11.59 27.49
C GLU A 125 10.22 10.87 26.30
N ALA A 126 10.27 11.55 25.14
CA ALA A 126 10.80 10.94 23.92
C ALA A 126 12.28 10.50 24.05
N ILE A 127 13.08 11.24 24.80
CA ILE A 127 14.50 10.93 25.03
C ILE A 127 14.67 9.59 25.76
N ASP A 128 13.71 9.16 26.58
CA ASP A 128 13.80 7.93 27.33
C ASP A 128 13.76 6.68 26.40
N CYS A 129 13.21 6.83 25.20
CA CYS A 129 13.23 5.77 24.18
C CYS A 129 14.68 5.39 23.80
N LEU A 130 15.64 6.30 23.93
CA LEU A 130 17.05 6.05 23.65
C LEU A 130 17.75 5.11 24.65
N ALA A 131 17.08 4.78 25.75
CA ALA A 131 17.55 3.76 26.69
C ALA A 131 17.28 2.33 26.21
N TYR A 132 16.48 2.19 25.15
CA TYR A 132 16.11 0.90 24.55
C TYR A 132 16.82 0.70 23.20
N PRO A 133 16.94 -0.55 22.71
CA PRO A 133 17.25 -0.79 21.31
C PRO A 133 16.17 -0.17 20.41
N LEU A 134 16.57 0.65 19.45
CA LEU A 134 15.67 1.22 18.47
C LEU A 134 15.64 0.34 17.22
N LEU A 135 14.44 -0.01 16.76
CA LEU A 135 14.25 -0.72 15.50
C LEU A 135 14.08 0.33 14.39
N GLN A 136 14.89 0.23 13.36
CA GLN A 136 15.04 1.25 12.32
C GLN A 136 14.27 0.85 11.05
N GLU A 137 13.69 1.82 10.35
CA GLU A 137 13.41 1.65 8.93
C GLU A 137 14.70 1.74 8.11
N SER A 138 14.66 1.33 6.84
CA SER A 138 15.87 1.24 6.00
C SER A 138 16.64 2.54 5.85
N GLU A 139 15.96 3.68 5.80
CA GLU A 139 16.56 5.00 5.64
C GLU A 139 17.17 5.55 6.95
N ARG A 140 16.81 4.97 8.09
CA ARG A 140 17.27 5.38 9.45
C ARG A 140 16.99 6.84 9.78
N ASN A 141 15.89 7.39 9.27
CA ASN A 141 15.53 8.80 9.44
C ASN A 141 14.38 9.02 10.43
N ASP A 142 13.45 8.06 10.54
CA ASP A 142 12.19 8.26 11.25
C ASP A 142 12.43 8.56 12.73
N TRP A 143 13.28 7.80 13.41
CA TRP A 143 13.60 8.03 14.81
C TRP A 143 14.25 9.40 15.04
N ARG A 144 15.25 9.78 14.24
CA ARG A 144 15.92 11.08 14.34
C ARG A 144 14.93 12.23 14.13
N LEU A 145 14.09 12.14 13.12
CA LEU A 145 13.08 13.16 12.81
C LEU A 145 12.02 13.24 13.90
N TRP A 146 11.54 12.09 14.41
CA TRP A 146 10.57 12.03 15.49
C TRP A 146 11.11 12.64 16.78
N LEU A 147 12.31 12.25 17.22
CA LEU A 147 12.97 12.78 18.41
C LEU A 147 13.16 14.31 18.30
N ARG A 148 13.61 14.79 17.14
CA ARG A 148 13.75 16.23 16.88
C ARG A 148 12.40 16.94 16.95
N ALA A 149 11.32 16.38 16.39
CA ALA A 149 9.98 16.93 16.50
C ALA A 149 9.45 16.97 17.95
N MET A 150 9.94 16.06 18.81
CA MET A 150 9.66 16.05 20.25
C MET A 150 10.60 16.94 21.08
N GLY A 151 11.47 17.72 20.45
CA GLY A 151 12.38 18.66 21.12
C GLY A 151 13.69 18.02 21.66
N VAL A 152 13.98 16.81 21.24
CA VAL A 152 15.27 16.14 21.59
C VAL A 152 16.36 16.57 20.61
N GLU A 153 17.52 16.97 21.13
CA GLU A 153 18.68 17.29 20.29
C GLU A 153 19.20 16.06 19.55
N ASP A 154 19.96 16.27 18.47
CA ASP A 154 20.51 15.17 17.67
C ASP A 154 21.40 14.25 18.53
N ASP A 155 21.01 13.00 18.65
CA ASP A 155 21.72 11.97 19.41
C ASP A 155 22.07 10.81 18.47
N PRO A 156 23.34 10.39 18.40
CA PRO A 156 23.77 9.33 17.51
C PRO A 156 23.16 7.95 17.83
N ARG A 157 22.52 7.78 18.99
CA ARG A 157 21.77 6.58 19.34
C ARG A 157 20.51 6.43 18.51
N SER A 158 19.94 7.55 18.03
CA SER A 158 18.74 7.56 17.21
C SER A 158 18.87 6.82 15.87
N GLU A 159 20.09 6.61 15.39
CA GLU A 159 20.38 5.95 14.12
C GLU A 159 20.92 4.51 14.30
N ARG A 160 21.01 4.03 15.55
CA ARG A 160 21.55 2.70 15.87
C ARG A 160 20.45 1.65 15.96
N GLY A 161 20.79 0.42 15.65
CA GLY A 161 19.93 -0.75 15.77
C GLY A 161 19.71 -1.49 14.45
N PRO A 162 19.02 -2.63 14.46
CA PRO A 162 18.70 -3.38 13.26
C PRO A 162 17.74 -2.58 12.38
N ALA A 163 17.89 -2.68 11.06
CA ALA A 163 17.05 -1.99 10.09
C ALA A 163 16.21 -2.97 9.28
N PHE A 164 14.99 -2.56 8.98
CA PHE A 164 13.99 -3.37 8.29
C PHE A 164 13.40 -2.58 7.11
N ALA A 165 13.10 -3.28 6.03
CA ALA A 165 12.62 -2.67 4.79
C ALA A 165 11.11 -2.39 4.76
N ASP A 166 10.36 -2.85 5.77
CA ASP A 166 8.90 -2.79 5.79
C ASP A 166 8.37 -2.73 7.23
N ASP A 167 7.30 -1.97 7.46
CA ASP A 167 6.69 -1.79 8.79
C ASP A 167 6.20 -3.11 9.39
N LEU A 168 5.80 -4.10 8.58
CA LEU A 168 5.40 -5.41 9.10
C LEU A 168 6.56 -6.11 9.81
N LEU A 169 7.77 -5.99 9.28
CA LEU A 169 8.97 -6.55 9.91
C LEU A 169 9.32 -5.80 11.20
N LEU A 170 9.16 -4.47 11.22
CA LEU A 170 9.32 -3.65 12.43
C LEU A 170 8.34 -4.08 13.52
N VAL A 171 7.06 -4.25 13.18
CA VAL A 171 6.02 -4.73 14.09
C VAL A 171 6.40 -6.09 14.66
N ARG A 172 6.81 -7.05 13.83
CA ARG A 172 7.22 -8.40 14.29
C ARG A 172 8.46 -8.38 15.18
N ALA A 173 9.44 -7.53 14.88
CA ALA A 173 10.61 -7.37 15.73
C ALA A 173 10.26 -6.76 17.10
N ALA A 174 9.36 -5.78 17.14
CA ALA A 174 8.86 -5.18 18.37
C ALA A 174 8.06 -6.19 19.21
N GLU A 175 7.17 -7.00 18.61
CA GLU A 175 6.45 -8.09 19.27
C GLU A 175 7.41 -9.12 19.92
N ALA A 176 8.50 -9.44 19.21
CA ALA A 176 9.53 -10.34 19.70
C ALA A 176 10.38 -9.72 20.83
N GLY A 177 10.12 -8.48 21.24
CA GLY A 177 10.84 -7.81 22.33
C GLY A 177 12.24 -7.36 21.97
N GLN A 178 12.55 -7.20 20.66
CA GLN A 178 13.89 -6.82 20.20
C GLN A 178 14.20 -5.34 20.41
N GLY A 179 13.17 -4.50 20.62
CA GLY A 179 13.33 -3.07 20.83
C GLY A 179 12.02 -2.31 20.66
N ILE A 180 12.12 -0.98 20.60
CA ILE A 180 11.01 -0.09 20.28
C ILE A 180 11.04 0.21 18.77
N ALA A 181 9.90 0.04 18.10
CA ALA A 181 9.71 0.41 16.71
C ALA A 181 8.90 1.70 16.60
N LEU A 182 9.26 2.57 15.68
CA LEU A 182 8.42 3.69 15.27
C LEU A 182 7.71 3.27 13.99
N VAL A 183 6.39 3.06 14.07
CA VAL A 183 5.58 2.51 12.97
C VAL A 183 4.32 3.32 12.73
N ARG A 184 3.75 3.24 11.55
CA ARG A 184 2.43 3.81 11.28
C ARG A 184 1.38 3.06 12.08
N GLU A 185 0.54 3.80 12.79
CA GLU A 185 -0.47 3.25 13.73
C GLU A 185 -1.29 2.11 13.11
N ILE A 186 -1.71 2.25 11.86
CA ILE A 186 -2.54 1.25 11.16
C ILE A 186 -1.89 -0.13 11.08
N HIS A 187 -0.55 -0.21 11.13
CA HIS A 187 0.18 -1.47 11.06
C HIS A 187 0.34 -2.17 12.40
N ALA A 188 0.19 -1.44 13.51
CA ALA A 188 0.30 -1.99 14.86
C ALA A 188 -1.06 -2.15 15.57
N ARG A 189 -2.14 -1.64 15.00
CA ARG A 189 -3.45 -1.55 15.65
C ARG A 189 -4.00 -2.89 16.16
N ALA A 190 -3.89 -3.94 15.34
CA ALA A 190 -4.36 -5.28 15.71
C ALA A 190 -3.50 -5.89 16.85
N GLU A 191 -2.21 -5.66 16.81
CA GLU A 191 -1.25 -6.11 17.82
C GLU A 191 -1.45 -5.37 19.16
N ILE A 192 -1.74 -4.07 19.11
CA ILE A 192 -2.08 -3.27 20.29
C ILE A 192 -3.42 -3.73 20.88
N ALA A 193 -4.45 -3.89 20.06
CA ALA A 193 -5.76 -4.35 20.50
C ALA A 193 -5.72 -5.74 21.16
N SER A 194 -4.82 -6.62 20.70
CA SER A 194 -4.62 -7.96 21.28
C SER A 194 -3.63 -8.03 22.45
N GLY A 195 -3.02 -6.88 22.83
CA GLY A 195 -2.03 -6.80 23.90
C GLY A 195 -0.66 -7.40 23.59
N ARG A 196 -0.36 -7.71 22.31
CA ARG A 196 0.97 -8.15 21.88
C ARG A 196 1.97 -6.99 21.77
N LEU A 197 1.46 -5.81 21.45
CA LEU A 197 2.19 -4.55 21.52
C LEU A 197 1.50 -3.57 22.45
N ALA A 198 2.27 -2.61 22.95
CA ALA A 198 1.79 -1.43 23.64
C ALA A 198 2.45 -0.18 23.03
N VAL A 199 1.75 0.95 23.10
CA VAL A 199 2.32 2.25 22.75
C VAL A 199 3.32 2.61 23.85
N ALA A 200 4.58 2.82 23.48
CA ALA A 200 5.64 3.12 24.43
C ALA A 200 5.57 4.54 24.97
N LEU A 201 5.07 5.48 24.15
CA LEU A 201 4.83 6.88 24.54
C LEU A 201 3.66 7.44 23.73
N GLU A 202 2.65 8.00 24.42
CA GLU A 202 1.47 8.62 23.80
C GLU A 202 1.82 9.98 23.16
N ARG A 203 2.63 9.96 22.13
CA ARG A 203 3.08 11.10 21.33
C ARG A 203 3.03 10.78 19.85
N PRO A 204 1.83 10.64 19.26
CA PRO A 204 1.69 10.37 17.83
C PRO A 204 2.28 11.52 17.01
N TRP A 205 3.00 11.18 15.94
CA TRP A 205 3.63 12.15 15.06
C TRP A 205 2.92 12.19 13.72
N PRO A 206 2.22 13.30 13.39
CA PRO A 206 1.57 13.45 12.10
C PRO A 206 2.59 13.41 10.97
N SER A 207 2.35 12.55 9.99
CA SER A 207 3.18 12.44 8.81
C SER A 207 2.68 13.35 7.67
N ARG A 208 3.61 13.92 6.90
CA ARG A 208 3.30 14.56 5.60
C ARG A 208 3.04 13.52 4.51
N PHE A 209 3.48 12.29 4.73
CA PHE A 209 3.25 11.17 3.84
C PHE A 209 1.88 10.57 4.13
N ALA A 210 1.19 10.18 3.06
CA ALA A 210 -0.12 9.55 3.14
C ALA A 210 -0.18 8.35 2.21
N TYR A 211 -1.18 7.50 2.38
CA TYR A 211 -1.51 6.48 1.40
C TYR A 211 -2.39 7.07 0.30
N TYR A 212 -2.04 6.74 -0.93
CA TYR A 212 -2.75 7.15 -2.14
C TYR A 212 -3.10 5.94 -2.98
N ALA A 213 -4.31 5.93 -3.53
CA ALA A 213 -4.65 5.06 -4.65
C ALA A 213 -4.29 5.77 -5.96
N VAL A 214 -3.50 5.11 -6.78
CA VAL A 214 -2.92 5.66 -8.00
C VAL A 214 -3.30 4.76 -9.18
N SER A 215 -3.88 5.33 -10.23
CA SER A 215 -4.31 4.59 -11.42
C SER A 215 -3.99 5.34 -12.72
N LEU A 216 -4.13 4.66 -13.85
CA LEU A 216 -4.00 5.32 -15.15
C LEU A 216 -5.15 6.32 -15.36
N PRO A 217 -4.91 7.44 -16.07
CA PRO A 217 -5.95 8.42 -16.37
C PRO A 217 -7.17 7.77 -17.03
N GLY A 218 -8.34 8.04 -16.47
CA GLY A 218 -9.61 7.51 -16.95
C GLY A 218 -9.88 6.04 -16.63
N ALA A 219 -8.95 5.32 -15.98
CA ALA A 219 -9.16 3.91 -15.61
C ALA A 219 -10.32 3.74 -14.62
N ALA A 220 -10.60 4.74 -13.79
CA ALA A 220 -11.72 4.75 -12.84
C ALA A 220 -13.12 4.75 -13.52
N GLN A 221 -13.20 4.92 -14.83
CA GLN A 221 -14.44 4.76 -15.59
C GLN A 221 -14.84 3.28 -15.73
N ARG A 222 -13.90 2.35 -15.54
CA ARG A 222 -14.19 0.90 -15.53
C ARG A 222 -14.88 0.54 -14.21
N ALA A 223 -16.02 -0.13 -14.30
CA ALA A 223 -16.85 -0.46 -13.14
C ALA A 223 -16.10 -1.17 -12.00
N PRO A 224 -15.25 -2.19 -12.21
CA PRO A 224 -14.53 -2.84 -11.11
C PRO A 224 -13.65 -1.90 -10.32
N LEU A 225 -12.89 -1.02 -11.02
CA LEU A 225 -12.01 -0.06 -10.36
C LEU A 225 -12.79 1.04 -9.64
N SER A 226 -13.85 1.55 -10.26
CA SER A 226 -14.74 2.54 -9.65
C SER A 226 -15.33 2.04 -8.33
N LEU A 227 -15.87 0.81 -8.31
CA LEU A 227 -16.42 0.18 -7.11
C LEU A 227 -15.35 0.00 -6.02
N PHE A 228 -14.17 -0.45 -6.40
CA PHE A 228 -13.07 -0.67 -5.47
C PHE A 228 -12.55 0.64 -4.86
N LEU A 229 -12.37 1.70 -5.67
CA LEU A 229 -11.96 3.02 -5.19
C LEU A 229 -13.00 3.66 -4.24
N ALA A 230 -14.30 3.48 -4.54
CA ALA A 230 -15.36 3.94 -3.65
C ALA A 230 -15.31 3.21 -2.31
N TRP A 231 -15.21 1.89 -2.34
CA TRP A 231 -15.06 1.06 -1.14
C TRP A 231 -13.81 1.41 -0.33
N LEU A 232 -12.65 1.60 -0.98
CA LEU A 232 -11.41 2.01 -0.29
C LEU A 232 -11.60 3.32 0.47
N ARG A 233 -12.28 4.32 -0.13
CA ARG A 233 -12.56 5.60 0.52
C ARG A 233 -13.45 5.43 1.74
N GLU A 234 -14.49 4.62 1.64
CA GLU A 234 -15.39 4.34 2.76
C GLU A 234 -14.64 3.69 3.92
N GLN A 235 -13.81 2.68 3.62
CA GLN A 235 -13.00 2.01 4.65
C GLN A 235 -11.97 2.98 5.27
N ALA A 236 -11.33 3.83 4.48
CA ALA A 236 -10.37 4.82 4.97
C ALA A 236 -11.04 5.90 5.84
N ALA A 237 -12.23 6.37 5.43
CA ALA A 237 -12.99 7.37 6.20
C ALA A 237 -13.51 6.84 7.55
N ALA A 238 -13.76 5.54 7.67
CA ALA A 238 -14.18 4.92 8.93
C ALA A 238 -13.06 4.84 9.97
N GLU A 239 -11.81 5.14 9.60
CA GLU A 239 -10.63 5.09 10.47
C GLU A 239 -10.05 6.48 10.82
N ALA A 240 -10.59 7.52 10.21
CA ALA A 240 -10.19 8.91 10.48
C ALA A 240 -10.92 9.46 11.72
#